data_8992b9760cb35ef4ba73bbf8ddcf3451
#
_entry.id   8992b9760cb35ef4ba73bbf8ddcf3451
#
_cell.length_a   1.000
_cell.length_b   1.000
_cell.length_c   1.000
_cell.angle_alpha   90.00
_cell.angle_beta   90.00
_cell.angle_gamma   90.00
#
_symmetry.space_group_name_H-M   'P 1'
#
loop_
_entity.id
_entity.type
_entity.pdbx_description
1 polymer ?
#
loop_
_entity_poly.entity_id
_entity_poly.type
_entity_poly.pdbx_seq_one_letter_code
_entity_poly.pdbx_strand_id
1 'polypeptide(L)'
;AAYLLSGTRGVGKTTIARIFAKALNCRHAPGPEPCNQCDQCRKITQGSHVDVTEIDGASNNSVEDARALRENIGYAPMEGRYKVFIIDEAHMLSRSAFNALLKTLEEPPARVVFIFATTEAHKFPVTIVSRCQHFVFRHLGEDALVQHLSQVLNRENVPFEEGAVRLIARRAAGSVRDSMSLLDQTLALGGDHLTSAVAREVLGLAGQELFADLFD
;
A
#
# COMPACT_ATOMS: atom_id res chain seq x y z
N ALA A 1 -3.42 18.59 -7.80
CA ALA A 1 -3.66 18.30 -6.38
C ALA A 1 -2.56 17.37 -5.84
N ALA A 2 -2.26 17.46 -4.54
CA ALA A 2 -1.26 16.63 -3.90
C ALA A 2 -1.79 16.01 -2.59
N TYR A 3 -1.45 14.75 -2.39
CA TYR A 3 -1.85 13.94 -1.23
C TYR A 3 -0.63 13.29 -0.59
N LEU A 4 -0.58 13.26 0.74
CA LEU A 4 0.45 12.58 1.50
C LEU A 4 -0.19 11.48 2.35
N LEU A 5 0.14 10.24 2.08
CA LEU A 5 -0.29 9.06 2.82
C LEU A 5 0.87 8.62 3.73
N SER A 6 0.76 8.84 5.02
CA SER A 6 1.79 8.46 5.98
C SER A 6 1.32 7.34 6.89
N GLY A 7 2.26 6.59 7.43
CA GLY A 7 1.98 5.51 8.38
C GLY A 7 2.95 4.36 8.26
N THR A 8 2.85 3.41 9.16
CA THR A 8 3.75 2.27 9.22
C THR A 8 3.72 1.40 7.97
N ARG A 9 4.72 0.54 7.81
CA ARG A 9 4.80 -0.40 6.68
C ARG A 9 3.64 -1.40 6.73
N GLY A 10 3.14 -1.80 5.56
CA GLY A 10 2.15 -2.87 5.44
C GLY A 10 0.70 -2.49 5.75
N VAL A 11 0.39 -1.20 6.01
CA VAL A 11 -0.98 -0.73 6.31
C VAL A 11 -1.80 -0.35 5.06
N GLY A 12 -1.29 -0.58 3.86
CA GLY A 12 -2.04 -0.41 2.61
C GLY A 12 -1.93 0.97 1.93
N LYS A 13 -0.95 1.82 2.29
CA LYS A 13 -0.78 3.16 1.68
C LYS A 13 -0.73 3.12 0.15
N THR A 14 0.18 2.33 -0.42
CA THR A 14 0.37 2.20 -1.87
C THR A 14 -0.85 1.57 -2.54
N THR A 15 -1.51 0.62 -1.87
CA THR A 15 -2.76 0.01 -2.34
C THR A 15 -3.86 1.05 -2.46
N ILE A 16 -4.05 1.90 -1.45
CA ILE A 16 -5.03 3.00 -1.47
C ILE A 16 -4.66 4.03 -2.54
N ALA A 17 -3.36 4.35 -2.73
CA ALA A 17 -2.91 5.23 -3.80
C ALA A 17 -3.33 4.71 -5.19
N ARG A 18 -3.16 3.41 -5.45
CA ARG A 18 -3.60 2.77 -6.71
C ARG A 18 -5.13 2.75 -6.85
N ILE A 19 -5.87 2.49 -5.77
CA ILE A 19 -7.34 2.54 -5.78
C ILE A 19 -7.80 3.96 -6.09
N PHE A 20 -7.16 4.97 -5.51
CA PHE A 20 -7.47 6.37 -5.78
C PHE A 20 -7.16 6.75 -7.24
N ALA A 21 -6.03 6.33 -7.78
CA ALA A 21 -5.70 6.50 -9.20
C ALA A 21 -6.74 5.85 -10.13
N LYS A 22 -7.23 4.65 -9.74
CA LYS A 22 -8.34 3.99 -10.46
C LYS A 22 -9.63 4.78 -10.37
N ALA A 23 -10.01 5.26 -9.20
CA ALA A 23 -11.23 6.05 -9.02
C ALA A 23 -11.21 7.34 -9.86
N LEU A 24 -10.06 8.01 -9.94
CA LEU A 24 -9.88 9.21 -10.76
C LEU A 24 -10.01 8.93 -12.27
N ASN A 25 -9.55 7.77 -12.74
CA ASN A 25 -9.48 7.42 -14.17
C ASN A 25 -10.52 6.39 -14.62
N CYS A 26 -11.33 5.84 -13.72
CA CYS A 26 -12.36 4.88 -14.05
C CYS A 26 -13.35 5.45 -15.09
N ARG A 27 -13.69 4.68 -16.12
CA ARG A 27 -14.68 5.11 -17.15
C ARG A 27 -16.08 5.33 -16.57
N HIS A 28 -16.42 4.65 -15.48
CA HIS A 28 -17.71 4.75 -14.80
C HIS A 28 -17.71 5.80 -13.66
N ALA A 29 -16.66 6.61 -13.57
CA ALA A 29 -16.63 7.72 -12.62
C ALA A 29 -17.52 8.91 -13.10
N PRO A 30 -17.96 9.81 -12.19
CA PRO A 30 -17.48 9.92 -10.82
C PRO A 30 -18.16 8.94 -9.88
N GLY A 31 -17.36 8.33 -8.99
CA GLY A 31 -17.82 7.44 -7.92
C GLY A 31 -16.71 7.20 -6.92
N PRO A 32 -17.05 6.91 -5.65
CA PRO A 32 -16.06 6.65 -4.62
C PRO A 32 -15.28 5.36 -4.87
N GLU A 33 -15.87 4.41 -5.60
CA GLU A 33 -15.27 3.12 -5.88
C GLU A 33 -15.00 2.92 -7.36
N PRO A 34 -13.79 2.49 -7.74
CA PRO A 34 -13.50 2.12 -9.13
C PRO A 34 -14.21 0.81 -9.50
N CYS A 35 -14.67 0.70 -10.75
CA CYS A 35 -15.37 -0.51 -11.20
C CYS A 35 -14.51 -1.77 -11.28
N ASN A 36 -13.17 -1.65 -11.29
CA ASN A 36 -12.17 -2.70 -11.44
C ASN A 36 -12.25 -3.54 -12.75
N GLN A 37 -13.18 -3.25 -13.65
CA GLN A 37 -13.46 -4.02 -14.85
C GLN A 37 -13.12 -3.29 -16.16
N CYS A 38 -13.19 -1.95 -16.19
CA CYS A 38 -12.86 -1.19 -17.39
C CYS A 38 -11.35 -1.21 -17.68
N ASP A 39 -10.98 -0.89 -18.92
CA ASP A 39 -9.59 -0.90 -19.40
C ASP A 39 -8.67 -0.04 -18.52
N GLN A 40 -9.15 1.13 -18.09
CA GLN A 40 -8.39 2.03 -17.23
C GLN A 40 -8.06 1.34 -15.89
N CYS A 41 -9.07 0.76 -15.24
CA CYS A 41 -8.88 0.05 -13.97
C CYS A 41 -7.93 -1.15 -14.12
N ARG A 42 -8.07 -1.93 -15.20
CA ARG A 42 -7.22 -3.09 -15.48
C ARG A 42 -5.77 -2.67 -15.72
N LYS A 43 -5.54 -1.67 -16.59
CA LYS A 43 -4.19 -1.15 -16.87
C LYS A 43 -3.51 -0.61 -15.61
N ILE A 44 -4.24 0.12 -14.74
CA ILE A 44 -3.68 0.62 -13.47
C ILE A 44 -3.35 -0.53 -12.52
N THR A 45 -4.19 -1.56 -12.44
CA THR A 45 -3.91 -2.76 -11.63
C THR A 45 -2.66 -3.48 -12.11
N GLN A 46 -2.43 -3.54 -13.42
CA GLN A 46 -1.27 -4.18 -14.06
C GLN A 46 -0.01 -3.31 -14.08
N GLY A 47 -0.10 -2.04 -13.66
CA GLY A 47 1.02 -1.09 -13.72
C GLY A 47 1.40 -0.66 -15.15
N SER A 48 0.49 -0.81 -16.12
CA SER A 48 0.72 -0.51 -17.55
C SER A 48 -0.02 0.72 -18.08
N HIS A 49 -0.64 1.50 -17.20
CA HIS A 49 -1.38 2.70 -17.58
C HIS A 49 -0.46 3.87 -17.85
N VAL A 50 -0.52 4.47 -19.06
CA VAL A 50 0.40 5.54 -19.50
C VAL A 50 0.32 6.82 -18.68
N ASP A 51 -0.84 7.13 -18.10
CA ASP A 51 -1.05 8.33 -17.27
C ASP A 51 -0.96 8.06 -15.76
N VAL A 52 -0.64 6.83 -15.34
CA VAL A 52 -0.40 6.50 -13.93
C VAL A 52 1.00 5.95 -13.79
N THR A 53 1.88 6.77 -13.23
CA THR A 53 3.29 6.43 -13.02
C THR A 53 3.50 6.14 -11.54
N GLU A 54 4.00 4.95 -11.25
CA GLU A 54 4.41 4.56 -9.90
C GLU A 54 5.94 4.57 -9.82
N ILE A 55 6.46 5.30 -8.83
CA ILE A 55 7.89 5.53 -8.61
C ILE A 55 8.22 5.09 -7.19
N ASP A 56 9.20 4.24 -7.04
CA ASP A 56 9.80 3.94 -5.75
C ASP A 56 10.90 4.96 -5.45
N GLY A 57 10.73 5.77 -4.42
CA GLY A 57 11.68 6.80 -4.03
C GLY A 57 13.04 6.26 -3.61
N ALA A 58 13.11 5.00 -3.17
CA ALA A 58 14.38 4.36 -2.84
C ALA A 58 15.24 4.06 -4.08
N SER A 59 14.60 3.67 -5.18
CA SER A 59 15.27 3.29 -6.43
C SER A 59 15.45 4.47 -7.40
N ASN A 60 14.65 5.54 -7.26
CA ASN A 60 14.61 6.67 -8.19
C ASN A 60 14.90 7.99 -7.45
N ASN A 61 16.12 8.14 -6.93
CA ASN A 61 16.52 9.29 -6.13
C ASN A 61 17.58 10.17 -6.81
N SER A 62 17.92 9.90 -8.07
CA SER A 62 18.89 10.69 -8.83
C SER A 62 18.33 12.03 -9.31
N VAL A 63 19.22 12.93 -9.73
CA VAL A 63 18.82 14.21 -10.33
C VAL A 63 18.18 13.99 -11.70
N GLU A 64 18.63 12.98 -12.42
CA GLU A 64 18.12 12.57 -13.73
C GLU A 64 16.68 12.08 -13.62
N ASP A 65 16.38 11.25 -12.61
CA ASP A 65 15.01 10.77 -12.33
C ASP A 65 14.06 11.94 -12.03
N ALA A 66 14.53 12.90 -11.24
CA ALA A 66 13.78 14.10 -10.92
C ALA A 66 13.49 14.98 -12.15
N ARG A 67 14.45 15.07 -13.08
CA ARG A 67 14.26 15.79 -14.35
C ARG A 67 13.27 15.09 -15.26
N ALA A 68 13.40 13.77 -15.43
CA ALA A 68 12.48 12.95 -16.21
C ALA A 68 11.06 13.03 -15.67
N LEU A 69 10.90 12.99 -14.35
CA LEU A 69 9.61 13.17 -13.70
C LEU A 69 9.02 14.56 -14.01
N ARG A 70 9.81 15.63 -13.90
CA ARG A 70 9.36 17.00 -14.17
C ARG A 70 8.95 17.19 -15.63
N GLU A 71 9.68 16.63 -16.57
CA GLU A 71 9.34 16.68 -18.01
C GLU A 71 8.00 16.00 -18.27
N ASN A 72 7.80 14.82 -17.69
CA ASN A 72 6.55 14.08 -17.82
C ASN A 72 5.33 14.81 -17.24
N ILE A 73 5.51 15.60 -16.20
CA ILE A 73 4.42 16.35 -15.55
C ILE A 73 3.80 17.41 -16.50
N GLY A 74 4.60 17.99 -17.38
CA GLY A 74 4.17 19.06 -18.29
C GLY A 74 3.17 18.63 -19.37
N TYR A 75 3.03 17.35 -19.62
CA TYR A 75 2.13 16.84 -20.66
C TYR A 75 0.73 16.53 -20.13
N ALA A 76 -0.28 16.84 -20.94
CA ALA A 76 -1.67 16.47 -20.66
C ALA A 76 -1.83 14.93 -20.58
N PRO A 77 -2.83 14.44 -19.84
CA PRO A 77 -3.18 13.02 -19.87
C PRO A 77 -3.48 12.53 -21.29
N MET A 78 -2.99 11.35 -21.65
CA MET A 78 -3.15 10.76 -22.98
C MET A 78 -4.42 9.88 -23.09
N GLU A 79 -4.66 9.03 -22.12
CA GLU A 79 -5.77 8.08 -22.09
C GLU A 79 -6.74 8.33 -20.92
N GLY A 80 -6.20 8.74 -19.78
CA GLY A 80 -6.94 8.98 -18.54
C GLY A 80 -7.54 10.37 -18.48
N ARG A 81 -8.38 10.59 -17.45
CA ARG A 81 -8.87 11.92 -17.10
C ARG A 81 -7.84 12.73 -16.31
N TYR A 82 -7.01 12.02 -15.55
CA TYR A 82 -5.98 12.58 -14.69
C TYR A 82 -4.66 11.86 -14.93
N LYS A 83 -3.59 12.61 -14.91
CA LYS A 83 -2.23 12.11 -14.82
C LYS A 83 -1.86 11.97 -13.34
N VAL A 84 -1.54 10.77 -12.91
CA VAL A 84 -1.32 10.45 -11.50
C VAL A 84 0.11 9.96 -11.30
N PHE A 85 0.82 10.57 -10.37
CA PHE A 85 2.15 10.15 -9.93
C PHE A 85 2.03 9.61 -8.52
N ILE A 86 2.26 8.31 -8.37
CA ILE A 86 2.35 7.63 -7.07
C ILE A 86 3.82 7.49 -6.74
N ILE A 87 4.26 8.10 -5.64
CA ILE A 87 5.65 8.05 -5.20
C ILE A 87 5.68 7.33 -3.87
N ASP A 88 6.11 6.07 -3.90
CA ASP A 88 6.23 5.24 -2.70
C ASP A 88 7.59 5.46 -2.03
N GLU A 89 7.65 5.26 -0.71
CA GLU A 89 8.79 5.57 0.15
C GLU A 89 9.40 6.95 -0.18
N ALA A 90 8.52 7.91 -0.40
CA ALA A 90 8.86 9.22 -0.94
C ALA A 90 9.84 10.02 -0.04
N HIS A 91 10.01 9.66 1.24
CA HIS A 91 11.03 10.23 2.12
C HIS A 91 12.48 9.90 1.66
N MET A 92 12.64 8.93 0.77
CA MET A 92 13.94 8.55 0.19
C MET A 92 14.35 9.44 -0.99
N LEU A 93 13.45 10.27 -1.51
CA LEU A 93 13.78 11.22 -2.58
C LEU A 93 14.86 12.18 -2.13
N SER A 94 15.79 12.50 -3.04
CA SER A 94 16.82 13.50 -2.79
C SER A 94 16.24 14.91 -2.61
N ARG A 95 16.99 15.79 -1.95
CA ARG A 95 16.60 17.21 -1.81
C ARG A 95 16.41 17.89 -3.16
N SER A 96 17.23 17.53 -4.17
CA SER A 96 17.11 18.04 -5.53
C SER A 96 15.82 17.59 -6.20
N ALA A 97 15.37 16.33 -5.98
CA ALA A 97 14.10 15.81 -6.46
C ALA A 97 12.93 16.54 -5.82
N PHE A 98 12.94 16.73 -4.51
CA PHE A 98 11.91 17.54 -3.83
C PHE A 98 11.84 18.98 -4.35
N ASN A 99 12.99 19.63 -4.51
CA ASN A 99 13.04 21.01 -5.04
C ASN A 99 12.52 21.10 -6.47
N ALA A 100 12.75 20.09 -7.30
CA ALA A 100 12.20 20.02 -8.65
C ALA A 100 10.67 19.91 -8.66
N LEU A 101 10.08 19.25 -7.65
CA LEU A 101 8.63 19.10 -7.50
C LEU A 101 7.96 20.32 -6.87
N LEU A 102 8.67 21.12 -6.05
CA LEU A 102 8.08 22.24 -5.31
C LEU A 102 7.33 23.21 -6.22
N LYS A 103 7.95 23.62 -7.34
CA LYS A 103 7.32 24.55 -8.30
C LYS A 103 6.00 23.98 -8.87
N THR A 104 5.99 22.69 -9.16
CA THR A 104 4.81 22.00 -9.68
C THR A 104 3.73 21.81 -8.61
N LEU A 105 4.13 21.67 -7.35
CA LEU A 105 3.20 21.57 -6.23
C LEU A 105 2.59 22.93 -5.83
N GLU A 106 3.29 24.01 -6.10
CA GLU A 106 2.78 25.39 -5.94
C GLU A 106 1.74 25.73 -6.99
N GLU A 107 2.05 25.41 -8.25
CA GLU A 107 1.16 25.65 -9.39
C GLU A 107 0.94 24.33 -10.17
N PRO A 108 0.14 23.40 -9.61
CA PRO A 108 -0.04 22.10 -10.25
C PRO A 108 -0.79 22.28 -11.60
N PRO A 109 -0.28 21.66 -12.67
CA PRO A 109 -0.99 21.65 -13.94
C PRO A 109 -2.39 21.06 -13.79
N ALA A 110 -3.31 21.49 -14.66
CA ALA A 110 -4.66 20.94 -14.66
C ALA A 110 -4.62 19.42 -14.85
N ARG A 111 -5.41 18.68 -14.08
CA ARG A 111 -5.54 17.22 -14.16
C ARG A 111 -4.27 16.44 -13.78
N VAL A 112 -3.34 17.03 -13.05
CA VAL A 112 -2.20 16.33 -12.47
C VAL A 112 -2.42 16.12 -10.98
N VAL A 113 -2.18 14.89 -10.52
CA VAL A 113 -2.35 14.48 -9.11
C VAL A 113 -1.08 13.78 -8.64
N PHE A 114 -0.57 14.21 -7.49
CA PHE A 114 0.54 13.57 -6.79
C PHE A 114 0.01 12.83 -5.57
N ILE A 115 0.49 11.61 -5.37
CA ILE A 115 0.20 10.80 -4.19
C ILE A 115 1.53 10.32 -3.63
N PHE A 116 1.96 10.94 -2.54
CA PHE A 116 3.15 10.54 -1.81
C PHE A 116 2.77 9.50 -0.75
N ALA A 117 3.46 8.38 -0.72
CA ALA A 117 3.35 7.40 0.34
C ALA A 117 4.67 7.34 1.12
N THR A 118 4.62 7.33 2.45
CA THR A 118 5.82 7.33 3.28
C THR A 118 5.60 6.62 4.61
N THR A 119 6.63 5.96 5.09
CA THR A 119 6.70 5.45 6.46
C THR A 119 7.25 6.49 7.44
N GLU A 120 7.90 7.56 6.96
CA GLU A 120 8.64 8.54 7.74
C GLU A 120 8.24 9.98 7.38
N ALA A 121 7.01 10.36 7.73
CA ALA A 121 6.47 11.69 7.43
C ALA A 121 7.32 12.84 8.02
N HIS A 122 8.02 12.60 9.13
CA HIS A 122 8.88 13.60 9.77
C HIS A 122 10.13 13.95 8.93
N LYS A 123 10.53 13.11 7.97
CA LYS A 123 11.62 13.39 7.03
C LYS A 123 11.18 14.25 5.84
N PHE A 124 9.88 14.47 5.67
CA PHE A 124 9.37 15.31 4.59
C PHE A 124 9.64 16.80 4.86
N PRO A 125 10.06 17.54 3.83
CA PRO A 125 10.14 18.99 3.94
C PRO A 125 8.77 19.60 4.28
N VAL A 126 8.74 20.49 5.28
CA VAL A 126 7.51 21.17 5.70
C VAL A 126 6.84 21.89 4.52
N THR A 127 7.64 22.42 3.60
CA THR A 127 7.20 23.07 2.37
C THR A 127 6.39 22.15 1.44
N ILE A 128 6.64 20.85 1.44
CA ILE A 128 5.85 19.85 0.70
C ILE A 128 4.59 19.50 1.49
N VAL A 129 4.75 19.18 2.79
CA VAL A 129 3.62 18.78 3.65
C VAL A 129 2.51 19.83 3.66
N SER A 130 2.87 21.11 3.72
CA SER A 130 1.91 22.22 3.73
C SER A 130 1.08 22.36 2.45
N ARG A 131 1.51 21.74 1.35
CA ARG A 131 0.82 21.74 0.05
C ARG A 131 0.06 20.44 -0.24
N CYS A 132 0.16 19.46 0.68
CA CYS A 132 -0.49 18.17 0.55
C CYS A 132 -1.70 18.06 1.49
N GLN A 133 -2.74 17.37 1.04
CA GLN A 133 -3.73 16.82 1.96
C GLN A 133 -3.11 15.60 2.63
N HIS A 134 -2.94 15.65 3.95
CA HIS A 134 -2.24 14.62 4.70
C HIS A 134 -3.21 13.64 5.37
N PHE A 135 -3.03 12.35 5.09
CA PHE A 135 -3.79 11.24 5.66
C PHE A 135 -2.84 10.32 6.42
N VAL A 136 -3.15 10.05 7.68
CA VAL A 136 -2.34 9.19 8.54
C VAL A 136 -2.98 7.82 8.67
N PHE A 137 -2.27 6.80 8.21
CA PHE A 137 -2.66 5.40 8.32
C PHE A 137 -2.11 4.81 9.61
N ARG A 138 -2.97 4.16 10.37
CA ARG A 138 -2.62 3.50 11.62
C ARG A 138 -2.60 1.99 11.43
N HIS A 139 -1.93 1.29 12.34
CA HIS A 139 -2.04 -0.16 12.44
C HIS A 139 -3.50 -0.58 12.63
N LEU A 140 -3.88 -1.70 12.01
CA LEU A 140 -5.17 -2.31 12.30
C LEU A 140 -5.13 -3.01 13.67
N GLY A 141 -6.25 -2.95 14.38
CA GLY A 141 -6.43 -3.77 15.58
C GLY A 141 -6.48 -5.27 15.24
N GLU A 142 -6.19 -6.12 16.23
CA GLU A 142 -6.21 -7.59 16.06
C GLU A 142 -7.53 -8.07 15.46
N ASP A 143 -8.67 -7.62 16.01
CA ASP A 143 -10.00 -8.05 15.53
C ASP A 143 -10.27 -7.64 14.07
N ALA A 144 -9.82 -6.47 13.65
CA ALA A 144 -9.94 -6.03 12.26
C ALA A 144 -9.09 -6.89 11.31
N LEU A 145 -7.88 -7.30 11.73
CA LEU A 145 -7.06 -8.24 10.97
C LEU A 145 -7.70 -9.63 10.92
N VAL A 146 -8.22 -10.13 12.04
CA VAL A 146 -8.94 -11.42 12.10
C VAL A 146 -10.11 -11.38 11.12
N GLN A 147 -10.92 -10.34 11.16
CA GLN A 147 -12.05 -10.19 10.23
C GLN A 147 -11.60 -10.17 8.77
N HIS A 148 -10.54 -9.42 8.46
CA HIS A 148 -9.99 -9.36 7.11
C HIS A 148 -9.50 -10.72 6.61
N LEU A 149 -8.68 -11.42 7.40
CA LEU A 149 -8.15 -12.74 7.05
C LEU A 149 -9.27 -13.77 6.88
N SER A 150 -10.27 -13.77 7.77
CA SER A 150 -11.46 -14.65 7.67
C SER A 150 -12.26 -14.38 6.39
N GLN A 151 -12.41 -13.11 6.00
CA GLN A 151 -13.07 -12.77 4.73
C GLN A 151 -12.29 -13.28 3.51
N VAL A 152 -10.95 -13.20 3.53
CA VAL A 152 -10.10 -13.73 2.46
C VAL A 152 -10.27 -15.25 2.37
N LEU A 153 -10.11 -15.96 3.49
CA LEU A 153 -10.24 -17.43 3.54
C LEU A 153 -11.61 -17.91 3.06
N ASN A 154 -12.68 -17.22 3.46
CA ASN A 154 -14.05 -17.54 3.00
C ASN A 154 -14.22 -17.33 1.50
N ARG A 155 -13.62 -16.28 0.91
CA ARG A 155 -13.67 -16.02 -0.55
C ARG A 155 -12.92 -17.07 -1.34
N GLU A 156 -11.80 -17.55 -0.80
CA GLU A 156 -10.98 -18.60 -1.41
C GLU A 156 -11.51 -20.02 -1.09
N ASN A 157 -12.59 -20.13 -0.31
CA ASN A 157 -13.20 -21.40 0.13
C ASN A 157 -12.22 -22.29 0.91
N VAL A 158 -11.32 -21.70 1.70
CA VAL A 158 -10.37 -22.42 2.55
C VAL A 158 -10.99 -22.58 3.95
N PRO A 159 -11.19 -23.81 4.44
CA PRO A 159 -11.61 -24.06 5.82
C PRO A 159 -10.53 -23.62 6.80
N PHE A 160 -10.93 -23.04 7.93
CA PHE A 160 -9.98 -22.55 8.92
C PHE A 160 -10.50 -22.63 10.36
N GLU A 161 -9.57 -22.76 11.29
CA GLU A 161 -9.84 -22.58 12.71
C GLU A 161 -9.65 -21.10 13.10
N GLU A 162 -10.59 -20.55 13.86
CA GLU A 162 -10.52 -19.15 14.33
C GLU A 162 -9.23 -18.88 15.12
N GLY A 163 -8.78 -19.87 15.92
CA GLY A 163 -7.53 -19.80 16.67
C GLY A 163 -6.30 -19.60 15.81
N ALA A 164 -6.25 -20.26 14.63
CA ALA A 164 -5.16 -20.08 13.67
C ALA A 164 -5.11 -18.65 13.10
N VAL A 165 -6.27 -18.14 12.70
CA VAL A 165 -6.39 -16.77 12.17
C VAL A 165 -5.97 -15.74 13.22
N ARG A 166 -6.38 -15.93 14.46
CA ARG A 166 -6.03 -15.05 15.59
C ARG A 166 -4.53 -15.07 15.90
N LEU A 167 -3.87 -16.23 15.83
CA LEU A 167 -2.42 -16.34 15.98
C LEU A 167 -1.67 -15.54 14.90
N ILE A 168 -2.09 -15.66 13.63
CA ILE A 168 -1.52 -14.91 12.50
C ILE A 168 -1.73 -13.40 12.70
N ALA A 169 -2.94 -12.98 13.07
CA ALA A 169 -3.27 -11.57 13.29
C ALA A 169 -2.41 -10.93 14.38
N ARG A 170 -2.21 -11.63 15.52
CA ARG A 170 -1.32 -11.20 16.60
C ARG A 170 0.12 -11.05 16.14
N ARG A 171 0.64 -12.05 15.42
CA ARG A 171 2.02 -12.03 14.92
C ARG A 171 2.27 -10.90 13.93
N ALA A 172 1.28 -10.57 13.12
CA ALA A 172 1.34 -9.49 12.13
C ALA A 172 1.34 -8.07 12.76
N ALA A 173 0.98 -7.94 14.04
CA ALA A 173 1.06 -6.71 14.82
C ALA A 173 0.47 -5.47 14.10
N GLY A 174 -0.68 -5.65 13.44
CA GLY A 174 -1.40 -4.56 12.76
C GLY A 174 -1.03 -4.34 11.29
N SER A 175 -0.06 -5.07 10.75
CA SER A 175 0.35 -5.03 9.35
C SER A 175 -0.50 -5.99 8.50
N VAL A 176 -1.25 -5.45 7.54
CA VAL A 176 -2.03 -6.27 6.58
C VAL A 176 -1.10 -7.09 5.68
N ARG A 177 0.00 -6.49 5.21
CA ARG A 177 0.98 -7.19 4.35
C ARG A 177 1.56 -8.40 5.07
N ASP A 178 2.02 -8.22 6.31
CA ASP A 178 2.65 -9.30 7.07
C ASP A 178 1.64 -10.38 7.43
N SER A 179 0.39 -10.01 7.74
CA SER A 179 -0.69 -10.97 7.99
C SER A 179 -0.99 -11.84 6.77
N MET A 180 -1.03 -11.25 5.57
CA MET A 180 -1.22 -12.00 4.33
C MET A 180 -0.03 -12.90 4.02
N SER A 181 1.21 -12.41 4.21
CA SER A 181 2.41 -13.23 4.00
C SER A 181 2.48 -14.41 4.95
N LEU A 182 2.12 -14.22 6.23
CA LEU A 182 2.06 -15.31 7.22
C LEU A 182 0.94 -16.29 6.88
N LEU A 183 -0.20 -15.81 6.38
CA LEU A 183 -1.30 -16.66 5.94
C LEU A 183 -0.85 -17.54 4.77
N ASP A 184 -0.22 -16.96 3.75
CA ASP A 184 0.28 -17.71 2.58
C ASP A 184 1.31 -18.77 3.01
N GLN A 185 2.25 -18.44 3.91
CA GLN A 185 3.22 -19.40 4.45
C GLN A 185 2.54 -20.54 5.20
N THR A 186 1.51 -20.23 6.00
CA THR A 186 0.80 -21.24 6.79
C THR A 186 -0.01 -22.16 5.89
N LEU A 187 -0.65 -21.64 4.85
CA LEU A 187 -1.39 -22.44 3.87
C LEU A 187 -0.46 -23.33 3.04
N ALA A 188 0.73 -22.83 2.68
CA ALA A 188 1.72 -23.61 1.92
C ALA A 188 2.19 -24.86 2.68
N LEU A 189 2.21 -24.85 4.01
CA LEU A 189 2.58 -26.00 4.86
C LEU A 189 1.37 -26.83 5.29
N GLY A 190 0.22 -26.19 5.54
CA GLY A 190 -1.00 -26.83 6.04
C GLY A 190 -1.89 -27.46 4.98
N GLY A 191 -1.63 -27.20 3.69
CA GLY A 191 -2.47 -27.66 2.60
C GLY A 191 -3.83 -26.95 2.58
N ASP A 192 -4.91 -27.72 2.39
CA ASP A 192 -6.26 -27.19 2.13
C ASP A 192 -7.02 -26.73 3.40
N HIS A 193 -6.41 -26.79 4.58
CA HIS A 193 -7.05 -26.44 5.84
C HIS A 193 -6.10 -25.68 6.79
N LEU A 194 -6.50 -24.51 7.22
CA LEU A 194 -5.74 -23.68 8.14
C LEU A 194 -6.03 -24.10 9.60
N THR A 195 -5.11 -24.86 10.22
CA THR A 195 -5.22 -25.29 11.61
C THR A 195 -4.33 -24.49 12.56
N SER A 196 -4.70 -24.44 13.83
CA SER A 196 -3.90 -23.79 14.88
C SER A 196 -2.56 -24.48 15.09
N ALA A 197 -2.48 -25.80 14.88
CA ALA A 197 -1.24 -26.56 14.98
C ALA A 197 -0.23 -26.10 13.92
N VAL A 198 -0.63 -26.02 12.65
CA VAL A 198 0.23 -25.56 11.56
C VAL A 198 0.61 -24.09 11.75
N ALA A 199 -0.34 -23.25 12.18
CA ALA A 199 -0.04 -21.84 12.45
C ALA A 199 1.03 -21.68 13.54
N ARG A 200 0.98 -22.46 14.62
CA ARG A 200 1.99 -22.46 15.69
C ARG A 200 3.37 -22.89 15.16
N GLU A 201 3.42 -23.92 14.34
CA GLU A 201 4.66 -24.41 13.73
C GLU A 201 5.30 -23.33 12.86
N VAL A 202 4.55 -22.75 11.93
CA VAL A 202 5.05 -21.67 11.02
C VAL A 202 5.51 -20.45 11.79
N LEU A 203 4.79 -20.07 12.85
CA LEU A 203 5.11 -18.90 13.67
C LEU A 203 6.26 -19.16 14.68
N GLY A 204 6.80 -20.36 14.73
CA GLY A 204 7.84 -20.75 15.67
C GLY A 204 7.37 -20.84 17.13
N LEU A 205 6.07 -21.07 17.35
CA LEU A 205 5.46 -21.12 18.68
C LEU A 205 5.33 -22.57 19.21
N ALA A 206 5.68 -23.56 18.43
CA ALA A 206 5.53 -24.98 18.75
C ALA A 206 6.39 -25.47 19.95
N GLY A 207 7.36 -24.67 20.40
CA GLY A 207 8.22 -25.05 21.55
C GLY A 207 7.92 -24.30 22.85
N GLN A 208 7.03 -23.32 22.86
CA GLN A 208 6.81 -22.50 24.07
C GLN A 208 5.99 -23.20 25.16
N GLU A 209 5.12 -24.12 24.79
CA GLU A 209 4.32 -24.89 25.75
C GLU A 209 5.19 -25.94 26.50
N LEU A 210 6.22 -26.51 25.83
CA LEU A 210 7.16 -27.44 26.45
C LEU A 210 8.05 -26.80 27.55
N PHE A 211 8.28 -25.50 27.46
CA PHE A 211 9.05 -24.75 28.46
C PHE A 211 8.18 -24.29 29.63
N ALA A 212 6.89 -24.04 29.44
CA ALA A 212 5.99 -23.68 30.55
C ALA A 212 5.76 -24.85 31.50
N ASP A 213 5.58 -26.07 30.95
CA ASP A 213 5.39 -27.29 31.74
C ASP A 213 6.68 -27.78 32.49
N LEU A 214 7.84 -27.18 32.19
CA LEU A 214 9.11 -27.52 32.84
C LEU A 214 9.40 -26.67 34.09
N PHE A 215 8.61 -25.61 34.32
CA PHE A 215 8.79 -24.67 35.43
C PHE A 215 7.60 -24.62 36.40
N ASP A 216 6.57 -25.47 36.22
CA ASP A 216 5.53 -25.80 37.20
C ASP A 216 5.86 -27.13 37.90
#